data_813140e990b0c0ff23f3a25fe9d97cc0
#
_entry.id   813140e990b0c0ff23f3a25fe9d97cc0
#
_cell.length_a   1.000
_cell.length_b   1.000
_cell.length_c   1.000
_cell.angle_alpha   90.00
_cell.angle_beta   90.00
_cell.angle_gamma   90.00
#
_symmetry.space_group_name_H-M   'P 1'
#
loop_
_entity.id
_entity.type
_entity.pdbx_description
1 polymer ?
#
loop_
_entity_poly.entity_id
_entity_poly.type
_entity_poly.pdbx_seq_one_letter_code
_entity_poly.pdbx_strand_id
1 'polypeptide(L)'
;VNAAWLGWCERKGAGHIQRRLGPKEVGPYGLLQPPVDGIKLMTKQLLVPQGVDGVLFRIAPVLAMIPAITSMVAIPFSETLQARAIDLSVLLIFALASIGMMAILLGGWASNNKYSLISAARSVSQNIAYEIPMPITVITSARKVVATRPPTAMPSKTAIIVLGAIMYSARLPCSFSQ
;
A
#
# COMPACT_ATOMS: atom_id res chain seq x y z
N VAL A 1 11.48 2.74 -10.63
CA VAL A 1 12.81 3.29 -10.28
C VAL A 1 12.80 3.78 -8.83
N ASN A 2 11.88 4.67 -8.41
CA ASN A 2 11.86 5.24 -7.06
C ASN A 2 11.69 4.18 -5.95
N ALA A 3 10.85 3.17 -6.15
CA ALA A 3 10.66 2.09 -5.16
C ALA A 3 11.95 1.26 -4.95
N ALA A 4 12.69 0.99 -6.01
CA ALA A 4 13.96 0.28 -5.93
C ALA A 4 15.04 1.10 -5.20
N TRP A 5 15.08 2.42 -5.45
CA TRP A 5 15.97 3.34 -4.76
C TRP A 5 15.65 3.42 -3.26
N LEU A 6 14.37 3.60 -2.91
CA LEU A 6 13.94 3.64 -1.51
C LEU A 6 14.22 2.32 -0.78
N GLY A 7 13.96 1.18 -1.40
CA GLY A 7 14.29 -0.13 -0.83
C GLY A 7 15.79 -0.34 -0.62
N TRP A 8 16.63 0.19 -1.51
CA TRP A 8 18.08 0.18 -1.31
C TRP A 8 18.50 1.07 -0.14
N CYS A 9 17.99 2.31 -0.05
CA CYS A 9 18.28 3.22 1.05
C CYS A 9 17.84 2.63 2.41
N GLU A 10 16.66 2.02 2.48
CA GLU A 10 16.16 1.37 3.69
C GLU A 10 17.09 0.24 4.14
N ARG A 11 17.46 -0.67 3.24
CA ARG A 11 18.36 -1.80 3.55
C ARG A 11 19.75 -1.34 3.94
N LYS A 12 20.26 -0.28 3.31
CA LYS A 12 21.57 0.31 3.63
C LYS A 12 21.56 0.99 4.98
N GLY A 13 20.53 1.79 5.25
CA GLY A 13 20.34 2.47 6.54
C GLY A 13 20.18 1.48 7.69
N ALA A 14 19.32 0.45 7.52
CA ALA A 14 19.19 -0.63 8.51
C ALA A 14 20.51 -1.38 8.74
N GLY A 15 21.31 -1.60 7.69
CA GLY A 15 22.64 -2.19 7.81
C GLY A 15 23.56 -1.37 8.73
N HIS A 16 23.63 -0.05 8.53
CA HIS A 16 24.43 0.84 9.35
C HIS A 16 23.99 0.86 10.82
N ILE A 17 22.68 0.92 11.07
CA ILE A 17 22.12 0.90 12.44
C ILE A 17 22.46 -0.43 13.14
N GLN A 18 22.37 -1.53 12.42
CA GLN A 18 22.65 -2.87 12.94
C GLN A 18 24.15 -3.23 12.94
N ARG A 19 25.05 -2.29 12.61
CA ARG A 19 26.51 -2.52 12.49
C ARG A 19 26.87 -3.68 11.56
N ARG A 20 26.12 -3.88 10.49
CA ARG A 20 26.39 -4.89 9.45
C ARG A 20 26.51 -4.25 8.08
N LEU A 21 27.18 -4.95 7.17
CA LEU A 21 27.27 -4.51 5.79
C LEU A 21 25.91 -4.67 5.11
N GLY A 22 25.39 -3.57 4.57
CA GLY A 22 24.21 -3.60 3.72
C GLY A 22 24.50 -4.28 2.36
N PRO A 23 23.56 -4.26 1.40
CA PRO A 23 23.73 -4.88 0.09
C PRO A 23 24.98 -4.32 -0.61
N LYS A 24 25.88 -5.20 -1.08
CA LYS A 24 27.15 -4.85 -1.73
C LYS A 24 27.38 -5.58 -3.05
N GLU A 25 26.81 -6.78 -3.24
CA GLU A 25 27.31 -7.74 -4.21
C GLU A 25 26.86 -7.48 -5.66
N VAL A 26 25.70 -6.81 -5.85
CA VAL A 26 25.12 -6.62 -7.18
C VAL A 26 25.16 -5.14 -7.58
N GLY A 27 26.04 -4.82 -8.53
CA GLY A 27 26.25 -3.46 -9.04
C GLY A 27 27.03 -2.55 -8.08
N PRO A 28 27.27 -1.29 -8.49
CA PRO A 28 28.01 -0.35 -7.66
C PRO A 28 27.26 -0.11 -6.35
N TYR A 29 27.93 -0.39 -5.24
CA TYR A 29 27.38 -0.28 -3.88
C TYR A 29 26.09 -1.09 -3.59
N GLY A 30 25.77 -2.12 -4.39
CA GLY A 30 24.58 -2.93 -4.23
C GLY A 30 23.29 -2.28 -4.73
N LEU A 31 23.36 -1.29 -5.59
CA LEU A 31 22.20 -0.53 -6.08
C LEU A 31 21.24 -1.39 -6.92
N LEU A 32 21.76 -2.40 -7.62
CA LEU A 32 20.98 -3.31 -8.46
C LEU A 32 20.37 -4.48 -7.68
N GLN A 33 20.61 -4.59 -6.38
CA GLN A 33 20.07 -5.68 -5.56
C GLN A 33 18.54 -5.74 -5.57
N PRO A 34 17.76 -4.62 -5.37
CA PRO A 34 16.31 -4.68 -5.36
C PRO A 34 15.67 -5.19 -6.67
N PRO A 35 16.08 -4.73 -7.88
CA PRO A 35 15.55 -5.28 -9.12
C PRO A 35 15.92 -6.76 -9.34
N VAL A 36 17.13 -7.18 -8.96
CA VAL A 36 17.54 -8.59 -9.07
C VAL A 36 16.76 -9.48 -8.11
N ASP A 37 16.48 -9.01 -6.89
CA ASP A 37 15.59 -9.70 -5.94
C ASP A 37 14.18 -9.87 -6.52
N GLY A 38 13.67 -8.85 -7.23
CA GLY A 38 12.39 -8.94 -7.94
C GLY A 38 12.37 -10.04 -9.01
N ILE A 39 13.40 -10.10 -9.86
CA ILE A 39 13.53 -11.15 -10.89
C ILE A 39 13.64 -12.52 -10.23
N LYS A 40 14.44 -12.66 -9.18
CA LYS A 40 14.58 -13.89 -8.42
C LYS A 40 13.23 -14.39 -7.86
N LEU A 41 12.41 -13.49 -7.33
CA LEU A 41 11.09 -13.84 -6.80
C LEU A 41 10.13 -14.29 -7.91
N MET A 42 10.21 -13.70 -9.10
CA MET A 42 9.40 -14.10 -10.26
C MET A 42 9.79 -15.47 -10.82
N THR A 43 11.06 -15.86 -10.72
CA THR A 43 11.55 -17.16 -11.20
C THR A 43 11.40 -18.28 -10.18
N LYS A 44 11.04 -17.96 -8.94
CA LYS A 44 10.87 -18.94 -7.87
C LYS A 44 9.62 -19.78 -8.06
N GLN A 45 9.71 -21.09 -7.82
CA GLN A 45 8.57 -22.00 -7.92
C GLN A 45 7.49 -21.66 -6.88
N LEU A 46 6.23 -21.70 -7.31
CA LEU A 46 5.10 -21.59 -6.42
C LEU A 46 4.88 -22.91 -5.66
N LEU A 47 5.16 -22.91 -4.37
CA LEU A 47 4.89 -24.05 -3.50
C LEU A 47 3.46 -23.98 -2.98
N VAL A 48 2.65 -24.96 -3.38
CA VAL A 48 1.29 -25.13 -2.86
C VAL A 48 1.34 -26.27 -1.82
N PRO A 49 1.07 -26.01 -0.53
CA PRO A 49 1.06 -27.04 0.51
C PRO A 49 0.01 -28.13 0.23
N GLN A 50 0.26 -29.33 0.76
CA GLN A 50 -0.71 -30.41 0.67
C GLN A 50 -1.90 -30.12 1.60
N GLY A 51 -3.13 -30.35 1.11
CA GLY A 51 -4.36 -30.13 1.89
C GLY A 51 -4.92 -28.70 1.80
N VAL A 52 -4.43 -27.89 0.88
CA VAL A 52 -4.91 -26.53 0.62
C VAL A 52 -5.91 -26.53 -0.53
N ASP A 53 -6.93 -25.67 -0.46
CA ASP A 53 -7.82 -25.38 -1.59
C ASP A 53 -7.06 -24.66 -2.70
N GLY A 54 -6.49 -25.44 -3.64
CA GLY A 54 -5.53 -24.95 -4.64
C GLY A 54 -6.07 -23.85 -5.54
N VAL A 55 -7.37 -23.79 -5.79
CA VAL A 55 -7.99 -22.74 -6.60
C VAL A 55 -8.04 -21.42 -5.82
N LEU A 56 -8.59 -21.44 -4.61
CA LEU A 56 -8.68 -20.26 -3.75
C LEU A 56 -7.30 -19.71 -3.40
N PHE A 57 -6.34 -20.59 -3.11
CA PHE A 57 -4.98 -20.19 -2.77
C PHE A 57 -4.24 -19.47 -3.91
N ARG A 58 -4.51 -19.85 -5.17
CA ARG A 58 -3.96 -19.17 -6.35
C ARG A 58 -4.66 -17.86 -6.68
N ILE A 59 -5.96 -17.78 -6.41
CA ILE A 59 -6.77 -16.58 -6.68
C ILE A 59 -6.50 -15.48 -5.65
N ALA A 60 -6.25 -15.81 -4.39
CA ALA A 60 -6.06 -14.83 -3.30
C ALA A 60 -4.98 -13.77 -3.61
N PRO A 61 -3.75 -14.09 -4.03
CA PRO A 61 -2.75 -13.07 -4.37
C PRO A 61 -3.14 -12.24 -5.61
N VAL A 62 -3.86 -12.82 -6.57
CA VAL A 62 -4.37 -12.07 -7.73
C VAL A 62 -5.42 -11.05 -7.28
N LEU A 63 -6.35 -11.46 -6.42
CA LEU A 63 -7.35 -10.55 -5.84
C LEU A 63 -6.71 -9.43 -5.01
N ALA A 64 -5.57 -9.67 -4.36
CA ALA A 64 -4.83 -8.63 -3.65
C ALA A 64 -4.14 -7.64 -4.59
N MET A 65 -3.67 -8.10 -5.76
CA MET A 65 -2.98 -7.26 -6.74
C MET A 65 -3.93 -6.34 -7.52
N ILE A 66 -5.15 -6.80 -7.83
CA ILE A 66 -6.13 -6.03 -8.62
C ILE A 66 -6.42 -4.66 -8.00
N PRO A 67 -6.82 -4.53 -6.72
CA PRO A 67 -7.10 -3.23 -6.12
C PRO A 67 -5.83 -2.35 -6.03
N ALA A 68 -4.67 -2.92 -5.79
CA ALA A 68 -3.41 -2.19 -5.73
C ALA A 68 -3.07 -1.52 -7.07
N ILE A 69 -3.22 -2.23 -8.18
CA ILE A 69 -2.98 -1.69 -9.53
C ILE A 69 -4.08 -0.70 -9.92
N THR A 70 -5.34 -1.02 -9.63
CA THR A 70 -6.48 -0.19 -10.02
C THR A 70 -6.49 1.15 -9.26
N SER A 71 -6.01 1.19 -8.01
CA SER A 71 -5.90 2.43 -7.23
C SER A 71 -4.94 3.45 -7.88
N MET A 72 -3.95 2.99 -8.65
CA MET A 72 -3.04 3.86 -9.42
C MET A 72 -3.78 4.71 -10.46
N VAL A 73 -4.89 4.22 -11.01
CA VAL A 73 -5.71 4.97 -11.99
C VAL A 73 -6.35 6.21 -11.36
N ALA A 74 -6.66 6.15 -10.07
CA ALA A 74 -7.30 7.25 -9.34
C ALA A 74 -6.32 8.36 -8.92
N ILE A 75 -4.99 8.08 -8.95
CA ILE A 75 -3.96 9.01 -8.50
C ILE A 75 -3.50 9.89 -9.67
N PRO A 76 -3.63 11.22 -9.59
CA PRO A 76 -3.07 12.11 -10.59
C PRO A 76 -1.55 12.23 -10.40
N PHE A 77 -0.78 11.88 -11.42
CA PHE A 77 0.69 11.99 -11.41
C PHE A 77 1.18 13.38 -11.75
N SER A 78 0.43 14.13 -12.58
CA SER A 78 0.71 15.49 -12.99
C SER A 78 -0.57 16.22 -13.36
N GLU A 79 -0.51 17.53 -13.53
CA GLU A 79 -1.67 18.32 -14.01
C GLU A 79 -2.18 17.88 -15.38
N THR A 80 -1.27 17.40 -16.23
CA THR A 80 -1.58 16.93 -17.58
C THR A 80 -1.65 15.42 -17.70
N LEU A 81 -1.01 14.67 -16.77
CA LEU A 81 -0.92 13.21 -16.79
C LEU A 81 -1.88 12.60 -15.77
N GLN A 82 -3.14 12.50 -16.16
CA GLN A 82 -4.19 11.81 -15.41
C GLN A 82 -4.77 10.70 -16.27
N ALA A 83 -4.89 9.49 -15.70
CA ALA A 83 -5.51 8.38 -16.43
C ALA A 83 -7.02 8.64 -16.65
N ARG A 84 -7.70 9.16 -15.65
CA ARG A 84 -9.10 9.60 -15.70
C ARG A 84 -9.40 10.61 -14.61
N ALA A 85 -10.08 11.69 -14.93
CA ALA A 85 -10.60 12.62 -13.93
C ALA A 85 -11.84 12.00 -13.27
N ILE A 86 -11.71 11.61 -12.02
CA ILE A 86 -12.79 11.02 -11.22
C ILE A 86 -13.03 11.95 -10.03
N ASP A 87 -14.22 12.51 -9.91
CA ASP A 87 -14.55 13.47 -8.84
C ASP A 87 -14.50 12.84 -7.44
N LEU A 88 -14.79 11.53 -7.36
CA LEU A 88 -14.77 10.75 -6.12
C LEU A 88 -13.57 9.80 -6.04
N SER A 89 -12.42 10.19 -6.55
CA SER A 89 -11.19 9.36 -6.61
C SER A 89 -10.76 8.82 -5.25
N VAL A 90 -10.89 9.61 -4.20
CA VAL A 90 -10.55 9.20 -2.82
C VAL A 90 -11.47 8.10 -2.31
N LEU A 91 -12.78 8.23 -2.53
CA LEU A 91 -13.73 7.20 -2.13
C LEU A 91 -13.48 5.88 -2.88
N LEU A 92 -13.13 5.98 -4.17
CA LEU A 92 -12.74 4.83 -4.97
C LEU A 92 -11.51 4.11 -4.39
N ILE A 93 -10.48 4.85 -3.96
CA ILE A 93 -9.28 4.27 -3.36
C ILE A 93 -9.63 3.49 -2.08
N PHE A 94 -10.48 4.04 -1.21
CA PHE A 94 -10.92 3.34 -0.01
C PHE A 94 -11.78 2.11 -0.33
N ALA A 95 -12.67 2.20 -1.30
CA ALA A 95 -13.47 1.06 -1.75
C ALA A 95 -12.58 -0.08 -2.30
N LEU A 96 -11.52 0.25 -3.04
CA LEU A 96 -10.57 -0.74 -3.54
C LEU A 96 -9.71 -1.33 -2.41
N ALA A 97 -9.36 -0.55 -1.40
CA ALA A 97 -8.63 -1.05 -0.23
C ALA A 97 -9.42 -2.14 0.51
N SER A 98 -10.75 -1.97 0.66
CA SER A 98 -11.63 -2.96 1.27
C SER A 98 -11.61 -4.31 0.54
N ILE A 99 -11.51 -4.31 -0.78
CA ILE A 99 -11.37 -5.54 -1.58
C ILE A 99 -10.05 -6.25 -1.27
N GLY A 100 -8.97 -5.49 -1.07
CA GLY A 100 -7.67 -6.03 -0.68
C GLY A 100 -7.71 -6.79 0.66
N MET A 101 -8.50 -6.34 1.62
CA MET A 101 -8.67 -7.05 2.89
C MET A 101 -9.39 -8.39 2.72
N MET A 102 -10.39 -8.46 1.85
CA MET A 102 -11.05 -9.72 1.52
C MET A 102 -10.08 -10.74 0.93
N ALA A 103 -9.12 -10.29 0.12
CA ALA A 103 -8.09 -11.15 -0.45
C ALA A 103 -7.18 -11.78 0.64
N ILE A 104 -6.82 -11.00 1.67
CA ILE A 104 -6.03 -11.51 2.81
C ILE A 104 -6.81 -12.58 3.58
N LEU A 105 -8.10 -12.35 3.84
CA LEU A 105 -8.96 -13.31 4.54
C LEU A 105 -9.11 -14.60 3.74
N LEU A 106 -9.36 -14.49 2.43
CA LEU A 106 -9.47 -15.64 1.52
C LEU A 106 -8.17 -16.45 1.48
N GLY A 107 -7.00 -15.78 1.44
CA GLY A 107 -5.70 -16.44 1.47
C GLY A 107 -5.47 -17.20 2.78
N GLY A 108 -5.84 -16.61 3.92
CA GLY A 108 -5.78 -17.26 5.21
C GLY A 108 -6.71 -18.47 5.32
N TRP A 109 -7.92 -18.37 4.80
CA TRP A 109 -8.88 -19.47 4.76
C TRP A 109 -8.41 -20.60 3.83
N ALA A 110 -8.01 -20.24 2.61
CA ALA A 110 -7.57 -21.20 1.60
C ALA A 110 -6.38 -22.07 2.05
N SER A 111 -5.51 -21.54 2.93
CA SER A 111 -4.37 -22.28 3.44
C SER A 111 -4.70 -23.46 4.37
N ASN A 112 -5.99 -23.65 4.72
CA ASN A 112 -6.52 -24.74 5.56
C ASN A 112 -5.73 -24.98 6.86
N ASN A 113 -5.19 -23.90 7.43
CA ASN A 113 -4.42 -23.92 8.67
C ASN A 113 -5.03 -22.96 9.69
N LYS A 114 -5.37 -23.48 10.87
CA LYS A 114 -5.97 -22.68 11.96
C LYS A 114 -5.16 -21.45 12.36
N TYR A 115 -3.84 -21.55 12.34
CA TYR A 115 -2.96 -20.44 12.69
C TYR A 115 -2.94 -19.35 11.60
N SER A 116 -2.97 -19.77 10.34
CA SER A 116 -3.07 -18.84 9.20
C SER A 116 -4.40 -18.10 9.22
N LEU A 117 -5.51 -18.79 9.49
CA LEU A 117 -6.83 -18.16 9.60
C LEU A 117 -6.90 -17.13 10.73
N ILE A 118 -6.38 -17.45 11.91
CA ILE A 118 -6.32 -16.53 13.06
C ILE A 118 -5.43 -15.31 12.72
N SER A 119 -4.30 -15.53 12.08
CA SER A 119 -3.41 -14.46 11.65
C SER A 119 -4.06 -13.54 10.60
N ALA A 120 -4.76 -14.11 9.62
CA ALA A 120 -5.51 -13.36 8.63
C ALA A 120 -6.63 -12.53 9.28
N ALA A 121 -7.41 -13.14 10.19
CA ALA A 121 -8.46 -12.44 10.94
C ALA A 121 -7.89 -11.28 11.76
N ARG A 122 -6.74 -11.46 12.40
CA ARG A 122 -6.04 -10.39 13.13
C ARG A 122 -5.64 -9.25 12.19
N SER A 123 -5.02 -9.56 11.05
CA SER A 123 -4.60 -8.55 10.07
C SER A 123 -5.80 -7.79 9.51
N VAL A 124 -6.90 -8.47 9.21
CA VAL A 124 -8.11 -7.85 8.69
C VAL A 124 -8.75 -6.95 9.75
N SER A 125 -8.86 -7.39 11.01
CA SER A 125 -9.42 -6.56 12.08
C SER A 125 -8.60 -5.28 12.33
N GLN A 126 -7.28 -5.37 12.27
CA GLN A 126 -6.41 -4.21 12.36
C GLN A 126 -6.62 -3.24 11.19
N ASN A 127 -6.70 -3.74 9.96
CA ASN A 127 -6.94 -2.91 8.79
C ASN A 127 -8.31 -2.22 8.84
N ILE A 128 -9.38 -2.91 9.24
CA ILE A 128 -10.72 -2.33 9.43
C ILE A 128 -10.69 -1.21 10.47
N ALA A 129 -9.95 -1.39 11.56
CA ALA A 129 -9.82 -0.37 12.59
C ALA A 129 -9.20 0.94 12.08
N TYR A 130 -8.35 0.89 11.06
CA TYR A 130 -7.81 2.09 10.41
C TYR A 130 -8.67 2.59 9.25
N GLU A 131 -9.27 1.69 8.50
CA GLU A 131 -10.00 2.01 7.27
C GLU A 131 -11.31 2.77 7.55
N ILE A 132 -11.96 2.55 8.68
CA ILE A 132 -13.20 3.27 9.04
C ILE A 132 -12.91 4.73 9.48
N PRO A 133 -11.99 5.02 10.42
CA PRO A 133 -11.74 6.39 10.86
C PRO A 133 -11.08 7.26 9.79
N MET A 134 -10.22 6.68 8.96
CA MET A 134 -9.43 7.42 7.99
C MET A 134 -10.28 8.14 6.94
N PRO A 135 -11.23 7.51 6.22
CA PRO A 135 -12.12 8.20 5.29
C PRO A 135 -12.98 9.28 5.98
N ILE A 136 -13.43 9.01 7.19
CA ILE A 136 -14.27 9.96 7.96
C ILE A 136 -13.46 11.22 8.27
N THR A 137 -12.22 11.09 8.73
CA THR A 137 -11.36 12.24 9.01
C THR A 137 -11.00 13.02 7.76
N VAL A 138 -10.73 12.32 6.65
CA VAL A 138 -10.43 12.92 5.36
C VAL A 138 -11.61 13.71 4.82
N ILE A 139 -12.81 13.12 4.81
CA ILE A 139 -14.04 13.78 4.34
C ILE A 139 -14.37 14.98 5.24
N THR A 140 -14.22 14.84 6.55
CA THR A 140 -14.50 15.92 7.51
C THR A 140 -13.49 17.07 7.35
N SER A 141 -12.23 16.77 7.11
CA SER A 141 -11.18 17.76 6.86
C SER A 141 -11.42 18.50 5.53
N ALA A 142 -11.73 17.76 4.48
CA ALA A 142 -12.07 18.33 3.17
C ALA A 142 -13.29 19.26 3.27
N ARG A 143 -14.33 18.85 4.00
CA ARG A 143 -15.52 19.67 4.24
C ARG A 143 -15.20 20.97 4.98
N LYS A 144 -14.34 20.93 6.00
CA LYS A 144 -13.89 22.12 6.72
C LYS A 144 -13.14 23.09 5.80
N VAL A 145 -12.22 22.58 4.98
CA VAL A 145 -11.45 23.39 4.03
C VAL A 145 -12.37 24.07 2.99
N VAL A 146 -13.39 23.37 2.50
CA VAL A 146 -14.37 23.92 1.56
C VAL A 146 -15.24 24.98 2.24
N ALA A 147 -15.65 24.78 3.49
CA ALA A 147 -16.49 25.72 4.22
C ALA A 147 -15.77 27.03 4.63
N THR A 148 -14.45 27.01 4.73
CA THR A 148 -13.64 28.17 5.13
C THR A 148 -13.14 29.03 3.96
N ARG A 149 -13.36 28.62 2.70
CA ARG A 149 -12.94 29.38 1.51
C ARG A 149 -14.12 30.02 0.77
N PRO A 150 -13.93 31.26 0.25
CA PRO A 150 -14.94 31.91 -0.56
C PRO A 150 -15.15 31.17 -1.90
N PRO A 151 -16.36 31.25 -2.51
CA PRO A 151 -16.80 30.38 -3.61
C PRO A 151 -16.09 30.55 -4.95
N THR A 152 -15.09 31.41 -5.04
CA THR A 152 -14.50 31.84 -6.34
C THR A 152 -13.20 31.15 -6.74
N ALA A 153 -12.62 30.27 -5.94
CA ALA A 153 -11.31 29.70 -6.27
C ALA A 153 -11.06 28.31 -5.68
N MET A 154 -11.57 27.24 -6.32
CA MET A 154 -10.93 25.93 -6.18
C MET A 154 -11.13 25.02 -7.38
N PRO A 155 -10.06 24.69 -8.12
CA PRO A 155 -10.04 23.50 -8.92
C PRO A 155 -9.97 22.28 -7.98
N SER A 156 -10.75 21.25 -8.28
CA SER A 156 -10.82 19.93 -7.59
C SER A 156 -9.45 19.25 -7.31
N LYS A 157 -8.42 19.73 -7.97
CA LYS A 157 -7.03 19.27 -7.90
C LYS A 157 -6.33 19.57 -6.57
N THR A 158 -6.71 20.66 -5.88
CA THR A 158 -6.03 21.05 -4.61
C THR A 158 -6.46 20.19 -3.43
N ALA A 159 -7.66 19.62 -3.46
CA ALA A 159 -8.13 18.68 -2.43
C ALA A 159 -7.27 17.40 -2.41
N ILE A 160 -6.81 16.94 -3.56
CA ILE A 160 -5.99 15.73 -3.70
C ILE A 160 -4.57 15.95 -3.19
N ILE A 161 -3.99 17.14 -3.40
CA ILE A 161 -2.65 17.49 -2.90
C ILE A 161 -2.66 17.61 -1.37
N VAL A 162 -3.70 18.22 -0.80
CA VAL A 162 -3.88 18.31 0.66
C VAL A 162 -4.07 16.92 1.27
N LEU A 163 -4.78 16.03 0.60
CA LEU A 163 -4.95 14.64 1.01
C LEU A 163 -3.65 13.85 0.95
N GLY A 164 -2.83 14.04 -0.08
CA GLY A 164 -1.49 13.45 -0.19
C GLY A 164 -0.57 13.90 0.96
N ALA A 165 -0.61 15.18 1.31
CA ALA A 165 0.16 15.76 2.41
C ALA A 165 -0.31 15.23 3.79
N ILE A 166 -1.61 15.06 4.00
CA ILE A 166 -2.18 14.50 5.25
C ILE A 166 -1.83 13.01 5.38
N MET A 167 -1.88 12.24 4.30
CA MET A 167 -1.43 10.84 4.30
C MET A 167 0.07 10.70 4.59
N TYR A 168 0.88 11.62 4.09
CA TYR A 168 2.31 11.65 4.36
C TYR A 168 2.61 12.00 5.82
N SER A 169 1.91 12.95 6.42
CA SER A 169 2.08 13.33 7.83
C SER A 169 1.58 12.26 8.80
N ALA A 170 0.55 11.50 8.44
CA ALA A 170 0.04 10.38 9.24
C ALA A 170 0.97 9.15 9.23
N ARG A 171 1.93 9.08 8.30
CA ARG A 171 2.95 8.03 8.23
C ARG A 171 4.21 8.31 9.02
N LEU A 172 4.35 9.49 9.62
CA LEU A 172 5.46 9.74 10.54
C LEU A 172 5.17 8.93 11.82
N PRO A 173 6.01 7.95 12.16
CA PRO A 173 5.82 7.19 13.39
C PRO A 173 5.91 8.14 14.55
N CYS A 174 4.96 8.01 15.48
CA CYS A 174 5.09 8.61 16.79
C CYS A 174 6.50 8.36 17.31
N SER A 175 7.21 9.44 17.52
CA SER A 175 8.44 9.55 18.22
C SER A 175 8.61 8.44 19.27
N PHE A 176 9.66 7.69 19.12
CA PHE A 176 10.35 7.05 20.23
C PHE A 176 10.65 8.11 21.29
N SER A 177 9.84 8.16 22.31
CA SER A 177 10.15 8.75 23.61
C SER A 177 10.18 7.58 24.59
N GLN A 178 11.30 7.07 24.78
CA GLN A 178 12.10 6.53 25.90
C GLN A 178 13.04 5.46 25.41
#